data_c8c36c5fa010692c6b2c9d192e0d3e47
#
_entry.id   c8c36c5fa010692c6b2c9d192e0d3e47
#
_cell.length_a   1.000
_cell.length_b   1.000
_cell.length_c   1.000
_cell.angle_alpha   90.00
_cell.angle_beta   90.00
_cell.angle_gamma   90.00
#
_symmetry.space_group_name_H-M   'P 1'
#
loop_
_entity.id
_entity.type
_entity.pdbx_description
1 polymer ?
#
loop_
_entity_poly.entity_id
_entity_poly.type
_entity_poly.pdbx_seq_one_letter_code
_entity_poly.pdbx_strand_id
1 'polypeptide(L)'
;MDIRYWIMVMPFYTWIWRFKNEDNAIGDLARDTLDDTCFPRSATNKQIILNHIRGYGFYHPHGASQFCLDTFENAWERYSTIYERINILK
;
A
#
# COMPACT_ATOMS: atom_id res chain seq x y z
N MET A 1 6.36 23.22 -8.29
CA MET A 1 5.98 21.84 -8.65
C MET A 1 4.48 21.68 -8.44
N ASP A 2 3.80 21.07 -9.41
CA ASP A 2 2.37 20.83 -9.30
C ASP A 2 2.11 19.78 -8.23
N ILE A 3 1.26 20.07 -7.25
CA ILE A 3 0.92 19.14 -6.16
C ILE A 3 0.29 17.85 -6.72
N ARG A 4 -0.43 17.95 -7.84
CA ARG A 4 -1.02 16.79 -8.49
C ARG A 4 0.05 15.81 -8.97
N TYR A 5 1.16 16.33 -9.50
CA TYR A 5 2.27 15.50 -9.91
C TYR A 5 2.84 14.73 -8.71
N TRP A 6 3.02 15.42 -7.58
CA TRP A 6 3.53 14.81 -6.36
C TRP A 6 2.68 13.62 -5.92
N ILE A 7 1.36 13.82 -5.85
CA ILE A 7 0.44 12.76 -5.42
C ILE A 7 0.43 11.61 -6.42
N MET A 8 0.48 11.92 -7.73
CA MET A 8 0.45 10.91 -8.79
C MET A 8 1.65 9.96 -8.76
N VAL A 9 2.79 10.40 -8.21
CA VAL A 9 3.99 9.57 -8.13
C VAL A 9 4.27 9.05 -6.73
N MET A 10 3.37 9.31 -5.77
CA MET A 10 3.54 8.84 -4.41
C MET A 10 3.42 7.32 -4.37
N PRO A 11 4.45 6.59 -3.93
CA PRO A 11 4.36 5.14 -3.81
C PRO A 11 3.34 4.73 -2.74
N PHE A 12 2.76 3.54 -2.93
CA PHE A 12 1.84 2.98 -1.95
C PHE A 12 2.48 2.90 -0.55
N TYR A 13 3.75 2.50 -0.47
CA TYR A 13 4.49 2.42 0.80
C TYR A 13 4.46 3.76 1.54
N THR A 14 4.71 4.85 0.83
CA THR A 14 4.70 6.19 1.42
C THR A 14 3.31 6.59 1.88
N TRP A 15 2.30 6.26 1.09
CA TRP A 15 0.92 6.60 1.41
C TRP A 15 0.41 5.83 2.63
N ILE A 16 0.66 4.51 2.69
CA ILE A 16 0.14 3.66 3.79
C ILE A 16 0.76 4.04 5.13
N TRP A 17 1.93 4.66 5.12
CA TRP A 17 2.67 5.03 6.32
C TRP A 17 1.86 5.92 7.27
N ARG A 18 0.99 6.75 6.72
CA ARG A 18 0.16 7.66 7.52
C ARG A 18 -0.78 6.95 8.48
N PHE A 19 -1.04 5.67 8.26
CA PHE A 19 -1.98 4.89 9.07
C PHE A 19 -1.30 4.04 10.15
N LYS A 20 -0.01 4.17 10.32
CA LYS A 20 0.78 3.27 11.20
C LYS A 20 0.35 3.32 12.67
N ASN A 21 -0.27 4.40 13.12
CA ASN A 21 -0.68 4.57 14.50
C ASN A 21 -2.16 4.24 14.73
N GLU A 22 -2.89 3.81 13.70
CA GLU A 22 -4.28 3.46 13.84
C GLU A 22 -4.43 2.06 14.41
N ASP A 23 -5.41 1.92 15.31
CA ASP A 23 -5.71 0.63 15.96
C ASP A 23 -6.80 -0.09 15.19
N ASN A 24 -6.48 -0.53 13.98
CA ASN A 24 -7.38 -1.24 13.08
C ASN A 24 -6.59 -2.04 12.06
N ALA A 25 -7.29 -2.73 11.15
CA ALA A 25 -6.65 -3.60 10.17
C ALA A 25 -5.69 -2.84 9.25
N ILE A 26 -6.05 -1.63 8.84
CA ILE A 26 -5.16 -0.81 7.99
C ILE A 26 -3.91 -0.38 8.75
N GLY A 27 -4.06 -0.05 10.03
CA GLY A 27 -2.90 0.25 10.89
C GLY A 27 -1.97 -0.95 11.02
N ASP A 28 -2.53 -2.14 11.19
CA ASP A 28 -1.74 -3.38 11.23
C ASP A 28 -0.99 -3.59 9.92
N LEU A 29 -1.67 -3.39 8.79
CA LEU A 29 -1.03 -3.50 7.46
C LEU A 29 0.10 -2.48 7.33
N ALA A 30 -0.11 -1.26 7.77
CA ALA A 30 0.91 -0.22 7.70
C ALA A 30 2.15 -0.62 8.51
N ARG A 31 1.97 -1.12 9.71
CA ARG A 31 3.09 -1.54 10.56
C ARG A 31 3.83 -2.74 9.96
N ASP A 32 3.11 -3.71 9.44
CA ASP A 32 3.71 -4.87 8.77
C ASP A 32 4.53 -4.43 7.55
N THR A 33 3.99 -3.48 6.78
CA THR A 33 4.69 -2.92 5.63
C THR A 33 5.99 -2.23 6.04
N LEU A 34 5.95 -1.47 7.13
CA LEU A 34 7.14 -0.76 7.64
C LEU A 34 8.22 -1.73 8.14
N ASP A 35 7.81 -2.83 8.74
CA ASP A 35 8.74 -3.82 9.28
C ASP A 35 9.33 -4.73 8.19
N ASP A 36 8.72 -4.76 7.02
CA ASP A 36 9.16 -5.60 5.91
C ASP A 36 10.27 -4.90 5.11
N THR A 37 11.51 -5.28 5.39
CA THR A 37 12.68 -4.66 4.76
C THR A 37 12.75 -4.92 3.26
N CYS A 38 12.02 -5.92 2.75
CA CYS A 38 12.01 -6.29 1.34
C CYS A 38 10.82 -5.70 0.57
N PHE A 39 9.98 -4.92 1.23
CA PHE A 39 8.80 -4.34 0.58
C PHE A 39 9.22 -3.41 -0.57
N PRO A 40 8.54 -3.48 -1.73
CA PRO A 40 8.87 -2.63 -2.88
C PRO A 40 8.43 -1.18 -2.64
N ARG A 41 9.31 -0.41 -2.02
CA ARG A 41 8.99 0.93 -1.49
C ARG A 41 8.63 1.96 -2.54
N SER A 42 9.15 1.81 -3.75
CA SER A 42 8.89 2.77 -4.83
C SER A 42 7.74 2.36 -5.74
N ALA A 43 7.11 1.21 -5.49
CA ALA A 43 6.09 0.68 -6.37
C ALA A 43 4.81 1.51 -6.34
N THR A 44 4.28 1.78 -7.52
CA THR A 44 2.97 2.40 -7.73
C THR A 44 2.02 1.44 -8.44
N ASN A 45 2.46 0.22 -8.70
CA ASN A 45 1.72 -0.80 -9.43
C ASN A 45 1.22 -1.87 -8.46
N LYS A 46 -0.09 -2.10 -8.48
CA LYS A 46 -0.75 -3.05 -7.58
C LYS A 46 -0.16 -4.45 -7.68
N GLN A 47 0.09 -4.91 -8.90
CA GLN A 47 0.52 -6.30 -9.12
C GLN A 47 1.89 -6.57 -8.51
N ILE A 48 2.80 -5.61 -8.57
CA ILE A 48 4.13 -5.75 -7.96
C ILE A 48 4.00 -5.94 -6.45
N ILE A 49 3.17 -5.12 -5.81
CA ILE A 49 2.98 -5.21 -4.36
C ILE A 49 2.24 -6.49 -3.99
N LEU A 50 1.21 -6.84 -4.74
CA LEU A 50 0.42 -8.04 -4.49
C LEU A 50 1.28 -9.30 -4.62
N ASN A 51 2.15 -9.37 -5.63
CA ASN A 51 3.06 -10.49 -5.81
C ASN A 51 4.02 -10.61 -4.62
N HIS A 52 4.51 -9.48 -4.12
CA HIS A 52 5.38 -9.48 -2.96
C HIS A 52 4.66 -10.03 -1.71
N ILE A 53 3.45 -9.52 -1.44
CA ILE A 53 2.67 -9.93 -0.27
C ILE A 53 2.35 -11.42 -0.33
N ARG A 54 1.97 -11.94 -1.50
CA ARG A 54 1.66 -13.35 -1.66
C ARG A 54 2.86 -14.25 -1.57
N GLY A 55 4.03 -13.76 -1.99
CA GLY A 55 5.24 -14.56 -2.07
C GLY A 55 6.03 -14.62 -0.78
N TYR A 56 6.46 -13.48 -0.28
CA TYR A 56 7.44 -13.42 0.81
C TYR A 56 7.10 -12.39 1.86
N GLY A 57 5.93 -11.74 1.77
CA GLY A 57 5.65 -10.58 2.58
C GLY A 57 5.35 -10.88 4.03
N PHE A 58 5.57 -9.89 4.87
CA PHE A 58 5.05 -9.80 6.22
C PHE A 58 5.45 -10.93 7.16
N TYR A 59 6.66 -11.48 6.97
CA TYR A 59 7.21 -12.52 7.84
C TYR A 59 6.40 -13.81 7.88
N HIS A 60 5.53 -14.04 6.91
CA HIS A 60 4.74 -15.26 6.85
C HIS A 60 5.40 -16.28 5.91
N PRO A 61 5.78 -17.48 6.41
CA PRO A 61 6.43 -18.47 5.57
C PRO A 61 5.61 -18.91 4.36
N HIS A 62 4.30 -18.76 4.43
CA HIS A 62 3.35 -19.17 3.38
C HIS A 62 2.69 -17.96 2.70
N GLY A 63 3.27 -16.77 2.84
CA GLY A 63 2.69 -15.55 2.33
C GLY A 63 1.66 -14.95 3.27
N ALA A 64 0.99 -13.90 2.83
CA ALA A 64 0.00 -13.19 3.65
C ALA A 64 -1.27 -14.02 3.81
N SER A 65 -1.91 -13.89 4.97
CA SER A 65 -3.22 -14.49 5.21
C SER A 65 -4.29 -13.86 4.32
N GLN A 66 -5.43 -14.54 4.17
CA GLN A 66 -6.54 -13.97 3.41
C GLN A 66 -7.03 -12.66 4.02
N PHE A 67 -7.02 -12.57 5.35
CA PHE A 67 -7.39 -11.33 6.04
C PHE A 67 -6.46 -10.18 5.64
N CYS A 68 -5.16 -10.44 5.59
CA CYS A 68 -4.18 -9.44 5.18
C CYS A 68 -4.39 -9.02 3.72
N LEU A 69 -4.68 -9.98 2.83
CA LEU A 69 -4.95 -9.70 1.42
C LEU A 69 -6.21 -8.85 1.25
N ASP A 70 -7.26 -9.14 2.01
CA ASP A 70 -8.49 -8.36 1.97
C ASP A 70 -8.24 -6.93 2.46
N THR A 71 -7.45 -6.77 3.50
CA THR A 71 -7.08 -5.44 4.01
C THR A 71 -6.27 -4.67 2.97
N PHE A 72 -5.34 -5.34 2.30
CA PHE A 72 -4.57 -4.72 1.22
C PHE A 72 -5.48 -4.24 0.09
N GLU A 73 -6.46 -5.07 -0.32
CA GLU A 73 -7.40 -4.68 -1.36
C GLU A 73 -8.17 -3.41 -0.98
N ASN A 74 -8.63 -3.33 0.26
CA ASN A 74 -9.32 -2.13 0.76
C ASN A 74 -8.40 -0.92 0.76
N ALA A 75 -7.17 -1.10 1.20
CA ALA A 75 -6.19 -0.01 1.22
C ALA A 75 -5.85 0.44 -0.19
N TRP A 76 -5.68 -0.50 -1.11
CA TRP A 76 -5.39 -0.18 -2.51
C TRP A 76 -6.53 0.62 -3.15
N GLU A 77 -7.77 0.24 -2.86
CA GLU A 77 -8.92 0.97 -3.38
C GLU A 77 -8.89 2.44 -2.95
N ARG A 78 -8.59 2.71 -1.68
CA ARG A 78 -8.45 4.09 -1.19
C ARG A 78 -7.31 4.83 -1.88
N TYR A 79 -6.17 4.17 -2.02
CA TYR A 79 -4.99 4.75 -2.64
C TYR A 79 -5.25 5.08 -4.11
N SER A 80 -5.82 4.16 -4.87
CA SER A 80 -6.09 4.37 -6.30
C SER A 80 -7.17 5.39 -6.54
N THR A 81 -8.15 5.54 -5.63
CA THR A 81 -9.19 6.55 -5.74
C THR A 81 -8.59 7.95 -5.71
N ILE A 82 -7.55 8.16 -4.92
CA ILE A 82 -6.84 9.46 -4.90
C ILE A 82 -6.24 9.75 -6.27
N TYR A 83 -5.61 8.76 -6.90
CA TYR A 83 -5.07 8.90 -8.26
C TYR A 83 -6.16 9.25 -9.26
N GLU A 84 -7.29 8.57 -9.22
CA GLU A 84 -8.39 8.80 -10.15
C GLU A 84 -8.95 10.21 -10.01
N ARG A 85 -9.14 10.67 -8.78
CA ARG A 85 -9.62 12.03 -8.53
C ARG A 85 -8.69 13.09 -9.10
N ILE A 86 -7.38 12.89 -8.95
CA ILE A 86 -6.39 13.82 -9.45
C ILE A 86 -6.39 13.83 -10.97
N ASN A 87 -6.54 12.68 -11.61
CA ASN A 87 -6.62 12.58 -13.07
C ASN A 87 -7.86 13.27 -13.63
N ILE A 88 -8.99 13.16 -12.93
CA ILE A 88 -10.23 13.83 -13.34
C ILE A 88 -10.09 15.35 -13.28
N LEU A 89 -9.31 15.86 -12.34
CA LEU A 89 -9.11 17.31 -12.17
C LEU A 89 -8.16 17.92 -13.18
N LYS A 90 -7.51 17.11 -13.97
CA LYS A 90 -6.72 17.61 -15.09
C LYS A 90 -7.64 18.13 -16.20
#